data_2ba40835feca4606efea2c3a40f28554
#
_entry.id   2ba40835feca4606efea2c3a40f28554
#
_cell.length_a   1.000
_cell.length_b   1.000
_cell.length_c   1.000
_cell.angle_alpha   90.00
_cell.angle_beta   90.00
_cell.angle_gamma   90.00
#
_symmetry.space_group_name_H-M   'P 1'
#
loop_
_entity.id
_entity.type
_entity.pdbx_description
1 polymer ?
#
loop_
_entity_poly.entity_id
_entity_poly.type
_entity_poly.pdbx_seq_one_letter_code
_entity_poly.pdbx_strand_id
1 'polypeptide(L)'
;MNAASPDRVRSGSLSGVRVLVGRARHQAGALSSELRRRGAEVIEIPFIEIRKPRSFKPLDLALKNLGNYDWLILTSVNGVEAMWERMQKTRVRHDFRRRRQNSKSGLAVSTQSPLLRTAAIGPATKKAIEQRGAKVDVVPKEYVAESVVRSLKNKVKGKRVLLVRAKVARDVIPRELRRAGAHVDVVEAYQTVVPQSSRRRLQSVLKDQKRRPHVVTFTSSSTVKNFVELISSRAASTLVSTVRGRGRPRHANLNDIQLASIGPITTATLRELGLRADIAAREFTIPGLVAAIVRSVASQAK
;
A
#
# COMPACT_ATOMS: atom_id res chain seq x y z
N MET A 1 -42.80 4.43 -40.64
CA MET A 1 -42.44 4.77 -39.24
C MET A 1 -41.66 3.65 -38.69
N ASN A 2 -40.30 3.75 -38.75
CA ASN A 2 -39.40 2.75 -38.21
C ASN A 2 -39.06 3.12 -36.77
N ALA A 3 -39.51 2.31 -35.82
CA ALA A 3 -39.15 2.41 -34.43
C ALA A 3 -37.69 1.93 -34.26
N ALA A 4 -36.81 2.83 -33.91
CA ALA A 4 -35.43 2.52 -33.57
C ALA A 4 -35.39 1.76 -32.23
N SER A 5 -34.85 0.54 -32.25
CA SER A 5 -34.59 -0.28 -31.05
C SER A 5 -33.59 0.43 -30.13
N PRO A 6 -33.91 0.58 -28.84
CA PRO A 6 -33.00 1.14 -27.86
C PRO A 6 -32.24 0.02 -27.15
N ASP A 7 -31.17 -0.55 -27.74
CA ASP A 7 -30.20 -1.35 -26.98
C ASP A 7 -28.90 -1.55 -27.77
N ARG A 8 -28.22 -0.46 -28.08
CA ARG A 8 -26.75 -0.51 -28.22
C ARG A 8 -26.13 -0.14 -26.87
N VAL A 9 -26.08 -1.10 -25.95
CA VAL A 9 -25.13 -1.07 -24.85
C VAL A 9 -23.75 -0.82 -25.48
N ARG A 10 -23.18 0.34 -25.26
CA ARG A 10 -21.80 0.66 -25.68
C ARG A 10 -20.90 -0.37 -25.03
N SER A 11 -20.46 -1.36 -25.76
CA SER A 11 -19.51 -2.37 -25.28
C SER A 11 -18.26 -1.61 -24.82
N GLY A 12 -17.96 -1.66 -23.52
CA GLY A 12 -16.79 -1.03 -22.95
C GLY A 12 -15.53 -1.69 -23.51
N SER A 13 -14.40 -0.98 -23.49
CA SER A 13 -13.10 -1.46 -23.99
C SER A 13 -12.58 -2.74 -23.34
N LEU A 14 -13.21 -3.21 -22.24
CA LEU A 14 -12.90 -4.45 -21.53
C LEU A 14 -14.13 -5.39 -21.46
N SER A 15 -15.08 -5.27 -22.38
CA SER A 15 -16.25 -6.16 -22.44
C SER A 15 -15.79 -7.61 -22.60
N GLY A 16 -16.36 -8.55 -21.81
CA GLY A 16 -15.97 -9.96 -21.80
C GLY A 16 -14.63 -10.27 -21.10
N VAL A 17 -13.93 -9.26 -20.58
CA VAL A 17 -12.64 -9.46 -19.87
C VAL A 17 -12.87 -9.62 -18.38
N ARG A 18 -12.46 -10.75 -17.82
CA ARG A 18 -12.45 -11.01 -16.36
C ARG A 18 -11.14 -10.55 -15.75
N VAL A 19 -11.22 -9.63 -14.79
CA VAL A 19 -10.06 -9.05 -14.11
C VAL A 19 -10.09 -9.36 -12.63
N LEU A 20 -9.07 -10.07 -12.14
CA LEU A 20 -8.91 -10.35 -10.72
C LEU A 20 -8.19 -9.19 -10.01
N VAL A 21 -8.84 -8.62 -8.99
CA VAL A 21 -8.34 -7.54 -8.15
C VAL A 21 -7.99 -8.08 -6.77
N GLY A 22 -6.69 -8.06 -6.44
CA GLY A 22 -6.11 -8.63 -5.21
C GLY A 22 -5.90 -7.65 -4.07
N ARG A 23 -6.47 -6.43 -4.13
CA ARG A 23 -6.29 -5.39 -3.09
C ARG A 23 -7.10 -5.68 -1.83
N ALA A 24 -6.68 -5.08 -0.70
CA ALA A 24 -7.50 -5.05 0.51
C ALA A 24 -8.89 -4.48 0.19
N ARG A 25 -9.94 -5.01 0.82
CA ARG A 25 -11.35 -4.67 0.51
C ARG A 25 -11.62 -3.16 0.47
N HIS A 26 -11.15 -2.43 1.48
CA HIS A 26 -11.34 -0.97 1.58
C HIS A 26 -10.56 -0.17 0.52
N GLN A 27 -9.59 -0.77 -0.16
CA GLN A 27 -8.76 -0.13 -1.19
C GLN A 27 -9.09 -0.60 -2.61
N ALA A 28 -9.90 -1.64 -2.77
CA ALA A 28 -10.22 -2.22 -4.07
C ALA A 28 -11.16 -1.32 -4.88
N GLY A 29 -12.04 -0.57 -4.23
CA GLY A 29 -13.15 0.15 -4.84
C GLY A 29 -12.77 1.02 -6.04
N ALA A 30 -11.72 1.87 -5.93
CA ALA A 30 -11.32 2.75 -7.02
C ALA A 30 -10.86 1.99 -8.29
N LEU A 31 -10.06 0.92 -8.12
CA LEU A 31 -9.62 0.09 -9.25
C LEU A 31 -10.78 -0.71 -9.84
N SER A 32 -11.58 -1.33 -8.99
CA SER A 32 -12.74 -2.12 -9.40
C SER A 32 -13.78 -1.28 -10.14
N SER A 33 -14.08 -0.08 -9.65
CA SER A 33 -15.03 0.84 -10.29
C SER A 33 -14.53 1.29 -11.66
N GLU A 34 -13.23 1.61 -11.79
CA GLU A 34 -12.65 2.02 -13.07
C GLU A 34 -12.68 0.88 -14.09
N LEU A 35 -12.37 -0.36 -13.67
CA LEU A 35 -12.44 -1.54 -14.54
C LEU A 35 -13.88 -1.83 -14.99
N ARG A 36 -14.86 -1.77 -14.05
CA ARG A 36 -16.28 -1.97 -14.38
C ARG A 36 -16.80 -0.89 -15.33
N ARG A 37 -16.41 0.37 -15.17
CA ARG A 37 -16.76 1.45 -16.12
C ARG A 37 -16.26 1.18 -17.54
N ARG A 38 -15.20 0.38 -17.70
CA ARG A 38 -14.66 -0.07 -18.99
C ARG A 38 -15.29 -1.36 -19.48
N GLY A 39 -16.29 -1.90 -18.77
CA GLY A 39 -17.01 -3.12 -19.16
C GLY A 39 -16.38 -4.41 -18.64
N ALA A 40 -15.34 -4.39 -17.81
CA ALA A 40 -14.74 -5.60 -17.26
C ALA A 40 -15.64 -6.28 -16.21
N GLU A 41 -15.64 -7.61 -16.22
CA GLU A 41 -16.10 -8.43 -15.11
C GLU A 41 -15.02 -8.47 -14.02
N VAL A 42 -15.28 -7.87 -12.87
CA VAL A 42 -14.29 -7.74 -11.79
C VAL A 42 -14.49 -8.80 -10.72
N ILE A 43 -13.48 -9.65 -10.54
CA ILE A 43 -13.40 -10.66 -9.48
C ILE A 43 -12.57 -10.09 -8.34
N GLU A 44 -13.19 -9.81 -7.19
CA GLU A 44 -12.49 -9.28 -6.02
C GLU A 44 -12.15 -10.41 -5.04
N ILE A 45 -10.87 -10.75 -4.95
CA ILE A 45 -10.34 -11.68 -3.94
C ILE A 45 -9.16 -10.99 -3.26
N PRO A 46 -9.29 -10.52 -2.02
CA PRO A 46 -8.20 -9.78 -1.37
C PRO A 46 -7.01 -10.71 -1.09
N PHE A 47 -5.84 -10.37 -1.63
CA PHE A 47 -4.58 -11.06 -1.31
C PHE A 47 -3.96 -10.54 -0.01
N ILE A 48 -4.49 -9.42 0.46
CA ILE A 48 -3.98 -8.68 1.61
C ILE A 48 -5.16 -8.24 2.48
N GLU A 49 -5.01 -8.39 3.77
CA GLU A 49 -5.92 -7.89 4.78
C GLU A 49 -5.15 -7.03 5.78
N ILE A 50 -5.68 -5.86 6.07
CA ILE A 50 -5.15 -4.99 7.09
C ILE A 50 -5.85 -5.34 8.40
N ARG A 51 -5.08 -5.79 9.38
CA ARG A 51 -5.56 -6.13 10.72
C ARG A 51 -4.99 -5.18 11.76
N LYS A 52 -5.70 -5.07 12.86
CA LYS A 52 -5.22 -4.36 14.06
C LYS A 52 -3.92 -5.01 14.55
N PRO A 53 -3.01 -4.26 15.16
CA PRO A 53 -1.84 -4.83 15.82
C PRO A 53 -2.29 -5.72 17.00
N ARG A 54 -1.38 -6.55 17.51
CA ARG A 54 -1.67 -7.41 18.67
C ARG A 54 -2.10 -6.60 19.91
N SER A 55 -1.53 -5.40 20.05
CA SER A 55 -1.87 -4.45 21.10
C SER A 55 -1.71 -3.03 20.59
N PHE A 56 -2.65 -2.15 20.94
CA PHE A 56 -2.53 -0.72 20.70
C PHE A 56 -1.81 0.03 21.83
N LYS A 57 -1.47 -0.64 22.96
CA LYS A 57 -0.82 0.02 24.11
C LYS A 57 0.42 0.85 23.72
N PRO A 58 1.38 0.34 22.89
CA PRO A 58 2.54 1.14 22.49
C PRO A 58 2.17 2.39 21.69
N LEU A 59 1.20 2.26 20.75
CA LEU A 59 0.72 3.39 19.96
C LEU A 59 -0.02 4.41 20.85
N ASP A 60 -0.88 3.95 21.73
CA ASP A 60 -1.64 4.81 22.64
C ASP A 60 -0.72 5.59 23.60
N LEU A 61 0.34 4.93 24.10
CA LEU A 61 1.35 5.59 24.95
C LEU A 61 2.12 6.65 24.17
N ALA A 62 2.55 6.33 22.93
CA ALA A 62 3.24 7.29 22.07
C ALA A 62 2.34 8.48 21.71
N LEU A 63 1.06 8.25 21.46
CA LEU A 63 0.10 9.32 21.15
C LEU A 63 -0.18 10.22 22.35
N LYS A 64 -0.27 9.68 23.57
CA LYS A 64 -0.40 10.48 24.80
C LYS A 64 0.81 11.40 25.02
N ASN A 65 1.98 10.95 24.57
CA ASN A 65 3.25 11.67 24.69
C ASN A 65 3.67 12.35 23.38
N LEU A 66 2.75 12.60 22.45
CA LEU A 66 3.06 13.08 21.11
C LEU A 66 3.79 14.43 21.11
N GLY A 67 3.51 15.30 22.10
CA GLY A 67 4.20 16.57 22.28
C GLY A 67 5.68 16.45 22.63
N ASN A 68 6.17 15.28 23.05
CA ASN A 68 7.56 15.04 23.38
C ASN A 68 8.41 14.64 22.15
N TYR A 69 7.81 14.49 20.98
CA TYR A 69 8.52 14.16 19.75
C TYR A 69 8.77 15.40 18.90
N ASP A 70 9.93 15.45 18.28
CA ASP A 70 10.30 16.46 17.30
C ASP A 70 9.80 16.07 15.87
N TRP A 71 9.74 14.76 15.60
CA TRP A 71 9.36 14.23 14.30
C TRP A 71 8.35 13.09 14.42
N LEU A 72 7.33 13.14 13.56
CA LEU A 72 6.42 12.04 13.26
C LEU A 72 6.67 11.55 11.84
N ILE A 73 6.98 10.27 11.68
CA ILE A 73 7.19 9.65 10.36
C ILE A 73 6.06 8.65 10.12
N LEU A 74 5.35 8.82 9.01
CA LEU A 74 4.28 7.95 8.55
C LEU A 74 4.65 7.33 7.20
N THR A 75 4.68 5.98 7.14
CA THR A 75 5.17 5.25 5.98
C THR A 75 4.06 4.64 5.11
N SER A 76 2.78 4.94 5.42
CA SER A 76 1.64 4.43 4.64
C SER A 76 0.34 5.13 5.01
N VAL A 77 -0.61 5.12 4.07
CA VAL A 77 -2.01 5.57 4.32
C VAL A 77 -2.65 4.78 5.45
N ASN A 78 -2.47 3.46 5.49
CA ASN A 78 -3.02 2.62 6.58
C ASN A 78 -2.47 3.02 7.96
N GLY A 79 -1.20 3.42 8.05
CA GLY A 79 -0.60 3.94 9.29
C GLY A 79 -1.24 5.26 9.71
N VAL A 80 -1.52 6.15 8.75
CA VAL A 80 -2.26 7.39 9.00
C VAL A 80 -3.65 7.09 9.53
N GLU A 81 -4.41 6.24 8.86
CA GLU A 81 -5.78 5.86 9.25
C GLU A 81 -5.82 5.26 10.66
N ALA A 82 -4.97 4.27 10.92
CA ALA A 82 -4.91 3.62 12.22
C ALA A 82 -4.53 4.58 13.36
N MET A 83 -3.55 5.46 13.12
CA MET A 83 -3.13 6.47 14.10
C MET A 83 -4.26 7.43 14.43
N TRP A 84 -4.94 8.02 13.42
CA TRP A 84 -6.02 8.99 13.66
C TRP A 84 -7.25 8.33 14.29
N GLU A 85 -7.61 7.10 13.88
CA GLU A 85 -8.67 6.33 14.54
C GLU A 85 -8.36 6.14 16.04
N ARG A 86 -7.10 5.84 16.40
CA ARG A 86 -6.71 5.71 17.80
C ARG A 86 -6.77 7.03 18.55
N MET A 87 -6.30 8.12 17.97
CA MET A 87 -6.39 9.46 18.57
C MET A 87 -7.86 9.83 18.90
N GLN A 88 -8.78 9.56 17.98
CA GLN A 88 -10.22 9.78 18.20
C GLN A 88 -10.74 8.91 19.34
N LYS A 89 -10.45 7.60 19.34
CA LYS A 89 -10.90 6.66 20.37
C LYS A 89 -10.35 6.95 21.76
N THR A 90 -9.10 7.39 21.84
CA THR A 90 -8.45 7.71 23.11
C THR A 90 -8.63 9.17 23.53
N ARG A 91 -9.39 9.95 22.75
CA ARG A 91 -9.62 11.39 22.95
C ARG A 91 -8.30 12.21 23.07
N VAL A 92 -7.22 11.69 22.54
CA VAL A 92 -5.95 12.43 22.44
C VAL A 92 -6.11 13.52 21.40
N ARG A 93 -5.99 14.77 21.85
CA ARG A 93 -5.99 15.94 20.96
C ARG A 93 -4.55 16.47 20.83
N HIS A 94 -4.06 16.58 19.61
CA HIS A 94 -2.81 17.27 19.30
C HIS A 94 -3.07 18.29 18.22
N ASP A 95 -2.64 19.53 18.48
CA ASP A 95 -2.80 20.61 17.50
C ASP A 95 -1.63 20.57 16.51
N PHE A 96 -1.83 19.87 15.39
CA PHE A 96 -0.87 19.81 14.28
C PHE A 96 -0.71 21.14 13.52
N ARG A 97 -1.54 22.16 13.82
CA ARG A 97 -1.55 23.47 13.13
C ARG A 97 -0.73 24.51 13.88
N ARG A 98 -0.35 24.29 15.13
CA ARG A 98 0.42 25.27 15.91
C ARG A 98 1.72 25.62 15.22
N ARG A 99 1.74 26.73 14.50
CA ARG A 99 2.97 27.47 14.19
C ARG A 99 3.41 28.24 15.44
N ARG A 100 4.72 28.39 15.67
CA ARG A 100 5.22 29.44 16.56
C ARG A 100 4.62 30.77 16.09
N GLN A 101 3.57 31.26 16.73
CA GLN A 101 3.31 32.66 16.71
C GLN A 101 4.41 33.30 17.53
N ASN A 102 5.18 34.19 16.92
CA ASN A 102 6.09 35.09 17.63
C ASN A 102 5.21 35.92 18.57
N SER A 103 5.02 35.47 19.78
CA SER A 103 4.41 36.28 20.84
C SER A 103 5.43 37.33 21.24
N LYS A 104 5.24 38.54 20.72
CA LYS A 104 5.91 39.77 21.25
C LYS A 104 5.33 40.19 22.59
N SER A 105 4.79 39.30 23.39
CA SER A 105 4.34 39.59 24.76
C SER A 105 5.21 38.82 25.73
N GLY A 106 6.06 39.57 26.41
CA GLY A 106 7.08 39.11 27.34
C GLY A 106 6.52 38.59 28.67
N LEU A 107 5.86 37.47 28.70
CA LEU A 107 5.62 36.66 29.89
C LEU A 107 5.95 35.23 29.53
N ALA A 108 7.16 34.82 29.91
CA ALA A 108 7.71 33.49 29.71
C ALA A 108 7.00 32.48 30.64
N VAL A 109 5.95 31.84 30.18
CA VAL A 109 5.55 30.53 30.71
C VAL A 109 6.24 29.48 29.82
N SER A 110 7.30 28.92 30.36
CA SER A 110 8.16 27.89 29.75
C SER A 110 7.42 26.56 29.67
N THR A 111 6.57 26.38 28.62
CA THR A 111 6.12 25.06 28.17
C THR A 111 6.30 24.99 26.66
N GLN A 112 7.58 25.03 26.24
CA GLN A 112 7.95 24.84 24.84
C GLN A 112 7.91 23.35 24.52
N SER A 113 6.71 22.80 24.24
CA SER A 113 6.65 21.55 23.48
C SER A 113 7.25 21.81 22.10
N PRO A 114 8.27 21.05 21.68
CA PRO A 114 8.85 21.21 20.36
C PRO A 114 7.76 21.08 19.28
N LEU A 115 7.87 21.91 18.24
CA LEU A 115 6.93 21.85 17.12
C LEU A 115 7.09 20.50 16.40
N LEU A 116 6.11 19.62 16.54
CA LEU A 116 6.12 18.31 15.88
C LEU A 116 6.15 18.48 14.35
N ARG A 117 7.23 18.06 13.73
CA ARG A 117 7.37 18.02 12.27
C ARG A 117 6.91 16.67 11.73
N THR A 118 6.34 16.66 10.55
CA THR A 118 5.79 15.43 9.95
C THR A 118 6.49 15.08 8.65
N ALA A 119 6.88 13.82 8.51
CA ALA A 119 7.40 13.26 7.27
C ALA A 119 6.49 12.14 6.75
N ALA A 120 6.19 12.19 5.47
CA ALA A 120 5.43 11.15 4.76
C ALA A 120 6.33 10.45 3.74
N ILE A 121 6.19 9.13 3.60
CA ILE A 121 7.00 8.37 2.63
C ILE A 121 6.70 8.76 1.17
N GLY A 122 5.50 9.24 0.88
CA GLY A 122 5.10 9.58 -0.48
C GLY A 122 3.79 10.37 -0.56
N PRO A 123 3.36 10.77 -1.79
CA PRO A 123 2.24 11.68 -2.03
C PRO A 123 0.90 11.19 -1.45
N ALA A 124 0.59 9.90 -1.58
CA ALA A 124 -0.66 9.34 -1.06
C ALA A 124 -0.72 9.44 0.47
N THR A 125 0.40 9.18 1.16
CA THR A 125 0.51 9.32 2.61
C THR A 125 0.44 10.79 3.02
N LYS A 126 1.10 11.70 2.28
CA LYS A 126 0.99 13.15 2.46
C LYS A 126 -0.47 13.59 2.38
N LYS A 127 -1.17 13.25 1.29
CA LYS A 127 -2.58 13.60 1.09
C LYS A 127 -3.46 13.12 2.25
N ALA A 128 -3.25 11.87 2.71
CA ALA A 128 -4.01 11.32 3.82
C ALA A 128 -3.78 12.06 5.14
N ILE A 129 -2.57 12.56 5.39
CA ILE A 129 -2.23 13.38 6.56
C ILE A 129 -2.89 14.76 6.46
N GLU A 130 -2.76 15.41 5.30
CA GLU A 130 -3.28 16.76 5.07
C GLU A 130 -4.80 16.83 5.10
N GLN A 131 -5.49 15.80 4.61
CA GLN A 131 -6.94 15.66 4.74
C GLN A 131 -7.43 15.60 6.19
N ARG A 132 -6.53 15.27 7.14
CA ARG A 132 -6.80 15.26 8.59
C ARG A 132 -6.33 16.52 9.30
N GLY A 133 -5.94 17.54 8.54
CA GLY A 133 -5.58 18.86 9.03
C GLY A 133 -4.15 18.99 9.57
N ALA A 134 -3.29 17.97 9.39
CA ALA A 134 -1.89 18.06 9.74
C ALA A 134 -1.04 18.47 8.53
N LYS A 135 0.02 19.27 8.77
CA LYS A 135 0.97 19.67 7.72
C LYS A 135 2.04 18.60 7.56
N VAL A 136 2.48 18.36 6.31
CA VAL A 136 3.65 17.52 6.02
C VAL A 136 4.83 18.38 5.63
N ASP A 137 5.93 18.25 6.37
CA ASP A 137 7.15 19.05 6.20
C ASP A 137 8.15 18.40 5.24
N VAL A 138 8.14 17.06 5.16
CA VAL A 138 9.06 16.29 4.31
C VAL A 138 8.35 15.18 3.56
N VAL A 139 8.52 15.19 2.24
CA VAL A 139 8.20 14.06 1.36
C VAL A 139 9.44 13.83 0.48
N PRO A 140 10.04 12.65 0.46
CA PRO A 140 11.20 12.38 -0.38
C PRO A 140 10.83 12.34 -1.87
N LYS A 141 11.82 12.53 -2.74
CA LYS A 141 11.62 12.44 -4.21
C LYS A 141 11.27 11.03 -4.67
N GLU A 142 11.88 10.03 -4.03
CA GLU A 142 11.62 8.60 -4.25
C GLU A 142 10.89 8.05 -3.01
N TYR A 143 9.86 7.25 -3.23
CA TYR A 143 8.95 6.80 -2.16
C TYR A 143 9.44 5.50 -1.50
N VAL A 144 10.70 5.48 -1.10
CA VAL A 144 11.38 4.36 -0.46
C VAL A 144 12.00 4.77 0.89
N ALA A 145 12.25 3.79 1.74
CA ALA A 145 12.78 4.01 3.09
C ALA A 145 14.12 4.76 3.08
N GLU A 146 14.98 4.42 2.13
CA GLU A 146 16.32 4.99 1.95
C GLU A 146 16.26 6.50 1.65
N SER A 147 15.27 6.93 0.89
CA SER A 147 15.08 8.34 0.55
C SER A 147 14.45 9.14 1.71
N VAL A 148 13.62 8.52 2.55
CA VAL A 148 13.18 9.12 3.82
C VAL A 148 14.39 9.38 4.72
N VAL A 149 15.29 8.39 4.87
CA VAL A 149 16.53 8.55 5.64
C VAL A 149 17.38 9.68 5.08
N ARG A 150 17.62 9.70 3.77
CA ARG A 150 18.42 10.75 3.10
C ARG A 150 17.86 12.15 3.37
N SER A 151 16.55 12.30 3.41
CA SER A 151 15.87 13.58 3.64
C SER A 151 15.91 14.05 5.10
N LEU A 152 16.12 13.12 6.04
CA LEU A 152 16.00 13.39 7.47
C LEU A 152 17.32 13.29 8.25
N LYS A 153 18.32 12.50 7.82
CA LYS A 153 19.54 12.19 8.60
C LYS A 153 20.25 13.41 9.19
N ASN A 154 20.30 14.54 8.47
CA ASN A 154 20.96 15.77 8.92
C ASN A 154 20.04 16.66 9.79
N LYS A 155 18.78 16.24 10.04
CA LYS A 155 17.76 17.03 10.77
C LYS A 155 17.34 16.39 12.09
N VAL A 156 17.85 15.18 12.39
CA VAL A 156 17.34 14.35 13.49
C VAL A 156 18.36 14.09 14.60
N LYS A 157 19.59 14.60 14.51
CA LYS A 157 20.60 14.44 15.57
C LYS A 157 20.08 15.02 16.90
N GLY A 158 20.10 14.21 17.96
CA GLY A 158 19.56 14.55 19.28
C GLY A 158 18.04 14.72 19.35
N LYS A 159 17.30 14.34 18.27
CA LYS A 159 15.85 14.51 18.17
C LYS A 159 15.09 13.23 18.52
N ARG A 160 13.90 13.40 19.09
CA ARG A 160 12.96 12.30 19.33
C ARG A 160 12.06 12.11 18.12
N VAL A 161 12.05 10.92 17.57
CA VAL A 161 11.33 10.54 16.34
C VAL A 161 10.32 9.45 16.65
N LEU A 162 9.06 9.69 16.36
CA LEU A 162 8.02 8.66 16.36
C LEU A 162 7.85 8.11 14.95
N LEU A 163 8.15 6.84 14.75
CA LEU A 163 7.91 6.13 13.49
C LEU A 163 6.68 5.23 13.61
N VAL A 164 5.60 5.59 12.92
CA VAL A 164 4.35 4.82 12.85
C VAL A 164 4.33 3.99 11.57
N ARG A 165 4.30 2.66 11.69
CA ARG A 165 4.43 1.75 10.55
C ARG A 165 3.62 0.46 10.68
N ALA A 166 3.64 -0.36 9.62
CA ALA A 166 3.18 -1.75 9.68
C ALA A 166 4.09 -2.60 10.59
N LYS A 167 3.54 -3.67 11.18
CA LYS A 167 4.31 -4.66 11.94
C LYS A 167 5.46 -5.24 11.12
N VAL A 168 5.17 -5.65 9.88
CA VAL A 168 6.18 -6.18 8.96
C VAL A 168 6.65 -5.06 8.05
N ALA A 169 7.81 -4.50 8.35
CA ALA A 169 8.48 -3.46 7.56
C ALA A 169 10.00 -3.57 7.74
N ARG A 170 10.76 -3.14 6.71
CA ARG A 170 12.23 -3.14 6.79
C ARG A 170 12.71 -2.14 7.85
N ASP A 171 13.75 -2.52 8.60
CA ASP A 171 14.31 -1.68 9.67
C ASP A 171 15.29 -0.59 9.19
N VAL A 172 15.25 -0.24 7.90
CA VAL A 172 16.14 0.78 7.32
C VAL A 172 15.97 2.13 8.01
N ILE A 173 14.73 2.64 8.09
CA ILE A 173 14.47 3.96 8.68
C ILE A 173 14.95 4.04 10.14
N PRO A 174 14.49 3.18 11.07
CA PRO A 174 14.87 3.33 12.46
C PRO A 174 16.36 3.08 12.70
N ARG A 175 16.98 2.13 11.99
CA ARG A 175 18.39 1.83 12.09
C ARG A 175 19.26 3.02 11.67
N GLU A 176 18.99 3.57 10.47
CA GLU A 176 19.82 4.63 9.93
C GLU A 176 19.60 5.98 10.63
N LEU A 177 18.37 6.28 11.11
CA LEU A 177 18.14 7.50 11.88
C LEU A 177 18.76 7.41 13.28
N ARG A 178 18.78 6.25 13.94
CA ARG A 178 19.52 6.03 15.19
C ARG A 178 21.02 6.21 14.98
N ARG A 179 21.59 5.71 13.88
CA ARG A 179 22.99 5.96 13.49
C ARG A 179 23.28 7.44 13.27
N ALA A 180 22.29 8.20 12.80
CA ALA A 180 22.40 9.66 12.66
C ALA A 180 22.18 10.42 14.00
N GLY A 181 22.09 9.72 15.13
CA GLY A 181 21.98 10.31 16.47
C GLY A 181 20.55 10.64 16.90
N ALA A 182 19.52 10.06 16.28
CA ALA A 182 18.13 10.21 16.70
C ALA A 182 17.71 9.19 17.76
N HIS A 183 16.79 9.58 18.65
CA HIS A 183 16.05 8.67 19.51
C HIS A 183 14.77 8.24 18.80
N VAL A 184 14.71 7.01 18.29
CA VAL A 184 13.60 6.55 17.44
C VAL A 184 12.73 5.55 18.18
N ASP A 185 11.49 5.94 18.44
CA ASP A 185 10.42 5.07 18.91
C ASP A 185 9.64 4.53 17.70
N VAL A 186 9.54 3.21 17.61
CA VAL A 186 8.84 2.52 16.52
C VAL A 186 7.55 1.94 17.07
N VAL A 187 6.42 2.31 16.47
CA VAL A 187 5.11 1.78 16.86
C VAL A 187 4.40 1.11 15.69
N GLU A 188 3.87 -0.08 15.97
CA GLU A 188 3.06 -0.82 15.03
C GLU A 188 1.62 -0.30 15.07
N ALA A 189 1.16 0.30 13.97
CA ALA A 189 -0.22 0.78 13.87
C ALA A 189 -1.17 -0.27 13.29
N TYR A 190 -0.64 -1.17 12.46
CA TYR A 190 -1.40 -2.24 11.81
C TYR A 190 -0.48 -3.39 11.40
N GLN A 191 -1.10 -4.51 11.07
CA GLN A 191 -0.39 -5.62 10.42
C GLN A 191 -1.07 -5.99 9.10
N THR A 192 -0.24 -6.38 8.14
CA THR A 192 -0.68 -6.92 6.87
C THR A 192 -0.62 -8.43 6.94
N VAL A 193 -1.71 -9.10 6.64
CA VAL A 193 -1.80 -10.56 6.65
C VAL A 193 -2.38 -11.10 5.36
N VAL A 194 -2.06 -12.34 5.04
CA VAL A 194 -2.68 -13.09 3.96
C VAL A 194 -4.02 -13.65 4.47
N PRO A 195 -5.17 -13.29 3.88
CA PRO A 195 -6.46 -13.79 4.35
C PRO A 195 -6.64 -15.25 3.94
N GLN A 196 -6.71 -16.14 4.91
CA GLN A 196 -6.83 -17.58 4.66
C GLN A 196 -8.12 -17.95 3.90
N SER A 197 -9.21 -17.19 4.11
CA SER A 197 -10.46 -17.36 3.35
C SER A 197 -10.28 -17.13 1.85
N SER A 198 -9.34 -16.28 1.46
CA SER A 198 -9.05 -15.99 0.05
C SER A 198 -8.37 -17.15 -0.67
N ARG A 199 -7.66 -18.03 0.05
CA ARG A 199 -6.96 -19.18 -0.57
C ARG A 199 -7.92 -20.11 -1.30
N ARG A 200 -8.96 -20.58 -0.61
CA ARG A 200 -9.94 -21.50 -1.20
C ARG A 200 -10.65 -20.86 -2.39
N ARG A 201 -11.07 -19.60 -2.24
CA ARG A 201 -11.77 -18.85 -3.28
C ARG A 201 -10.89 -18.62 -4.51
N LEU A 202 -9.62 -18.24 -4.30
CA LEU A 202 -8.66 -18.04 -5.38
C LEU A 202 -8.39 -19.35 -6.14
N GLN A 203 -8.15 -20.45 -5.41
CA GLN A 203 -7.94 -21.76 -6.02
C GLN A 203 -9.17 -22.23 -6.82
N SER A 204 -10.39 -22.01 -6.31
CA SER A 204 -11.61 -22.32 -7.02
C SER A 204 -11.73 -21.54 -8.32
N VAL A 205 -11.52 -20.23 -8.29
CA VAL A 205 -11.61 -19.35 -9.47
C VAL A 205 -10.53 -19.66 -10.51
N LEU A 206 -9.31 -20.03 -10.08
CA LEU A 206 -8.24 -20.38 -11.00
C LEU A 206 -8.44 -21.75 -11.70
N LYS A 207 -9.20 -22.67 -11.08
CA LYS A 207 -9.50 -24.00 -11.65
C LYS A 207 -10.73 -23.99 -12.56
N ASP A 208 -11.66 -23.09 -12.35
CA ASP A 208 -12.91 -23.02 -13.10
C ASP A 208 -12.71 -22.26 -14.41
N GLN A 209 -12.71 -22.95 -15.53
CA GLN A 209 -12.51 -22.38 -16.88
C GLN A 209 -13.49 -21.22 -17.18
N LYS A 210 -14.73 -21.29 -16.73
CA LYS A 210 -15.75 -20.25 -16.99
C LYS A 210 -15.54 -19.00 -16.14
N ARG A 211 -14.94 -19.13 -14.96
CA ARG A 211 -14.72 -18.03 -13.99
C ARG A 211 -13.27 -17.58 -13.93
N ARG A 212 -12.36 -18.27 -14.61
CA ARG A 212 -10.94 -17.97 -14.63
C ARG A 212 -10.68 -16.54 -15.11
N PRO A 213 -9.88 -15.75 -14.40
CA PRO A 213 -9.56 -14.39 -14.85
C PRO A 213 -8.65 -14.41 -16.07
N HIS A 214 -8.84 -13.46 -16.96
CA HIS A 214 -7.91 -13.18 -18.06
C HIS A 214 -6.73 -12.35 -17.59
N VAL A 215 -6.95 -11.48 -16.58
CA VAL A 215 -5.93 -10.59 -16.04
C VAL A 215 -5.94 -10.63 -14.50
N VAL A 216 -4.76 -10.69 -13.88
CA VAL A 216 -4.57 -10.50 -12.43
C VAL A 216 -3.81 -9.21 -12.19
N THR A 217 -4.32 -8.33 -11.32
CA THR A 217 -3.70 -7.02 -11.06
C THR A 217 -2.89 -7.00 -9.78
N PHE A 218 -1.70 -6.38 -9.85
CA PHE A 218 -0.81 -6.18 -8.72
C PHE A 218 -0.48 -4.71 -8.54
N THR A 219 -0.81 -4.16 -7.38
CA THR A 219 -0.60 -2.75 -7.05
C THR A 219 0.48 -2.52 -6.01
N SER A 220 1.19 -3.57 -5.57
CA SER A 220 2.33 -3.52 -4.66
C SER A 220 3.08 -4.84 -4.62
N SER A 221 4.34 -4.80 -4.18
CA SER A 221 5.15 -6.01 -3.93
C SER A 221 4.49 -6.96 -2.91
N SER A 222 3.80 -6.43 -1.91
CA SER A 222 3.09 -7.24 -0.91
C SER A 222 1.96 -8.05 -1.54
N THR A 223 1.21 -7.48 -2.49
CA THR A 223 0.15 -8.22 -3.19
C THR A 223 0.70 -9.34 -4.05
N VAL A 224 1.88 -9.16 -4.68
CA VAL A 224 2.57 -10.23 -5.43
C VAL A 224 2.98 -11.37 -4.50
N LYS A 225 3.69 -11.07 -3.41
CA LYS A 225 4.15 -12.06 -2.43
C LYS A 225 2.99 -12.87 -1.85
N ASN A 226 1.92 -12.18 -1.47
CA ASN A 226 0.74 -12.80 -0.90
C ASN A 226 -0.05 -13.64 -1.92
N PHE A 227 -0.10 -13.21 -3.19
CA PHE A 227 -0.68 -14.01 -4.25
C PHE A 227 0.08 -15.33 -4.42
N VAL A 228 1.40 -15.29 -4.51
CA VAL A 228 2.23 -16.50 -4.60
C VAL A 228 2.01 -17.41 -3.39
N GLU A 229 1.95 -16.86 -2.19
CA GLU A 229 1.63 -17.62 -0.98
C GLU A 229 0.24 -18.28 -1.04
N LEU A 230 -0.77 -17.56 -1.57
CA LEU A 230 -2.14 -18.08 -1.70
C LEU A 230 -2.26 -19.21 -2.71
N ILE A 231 -1.52 -19.18 -3.83
CA ILE A 231 -1.55 -20.22 -4.86
C ILE A 231 -0.63 -21.39 -4.56
N SER A 232 0.40 -21.22 -3.73
CA SER A 232 1.31 -22.28 -3.34
C SER A 232 0.60 -23.31 -2.46
N SER A 233 0.78 -24.60 -2.72
CA SER A 233 0.31 -25.64 -1.83
C SER A 233 1.09 -25.64 -0.52
N ARG A 234 0.47 -26.05 0.60
CA ARG A 234 1.09 -26.10 1.95
C ARG A 234 2.41 -26.87 2.00
N ALA A 235 2.65 -27.78 1.05
CA ALA A 235 3.88 -28.56 0.95
C ALA A 235 5.09 -27.79 0.39
N ALA A 236 4.87 -26.61 -0.25
CA ALA A 236 5.95 -25.85 -0.88
C ALA A 236 6.51 -24.72 0.02
N SER A 237 5.92 -24.43 1.16
CA SER A 237 6.37 -23.34 2.03
C SER A 237 7.68 -23.65 2.79
N THR A 238 8.13 -24.91 2.84
CA THR A 238 9.41 -25.32 3.46
C THR A 238 10.59 -25.28 2.47
N LEU A 239 10.34 -25.04 1.17
CA LEU A 239 11.36 -25.15 0.12
C LEU A 239 11.81 -23.81 -0.49
N VAL A 240 11.41 -22.67 0.07
CA VAL A 240 11.86 -21.35 -0.44
C VAL A 240 13.28 -21.00 0.00
N SER A 241 13.92 -21.77 0.86
CA SER A 241 15.30 -21.50 1.34
C SER A 241 16.42 -22.21 0.57
N THR A 242 16.13 -23.14 -0.35
CA THR A 242 17.19 -23.88 -1.02
C THR A 242 16.79 -24.31 -2.45
N VAL A 243 16.76 -23.42 -3.42
CA VAL A 243 16.97 -23.84 -4.81
C VAL A 243 17.66 -22.72 -5.61
N ARG A 244 18.98 -22.71 -5.59
CA ARG A 244 19.79 -22.36 -6.77
C ARG A 244 19.66 -23.53 -7.76
N GLY A 245 18.56 -23.56 -8.51
CA GLY A 245 18.34 -24.60 -9.52
C GLY A 245 17.34 -24.09 -10.55
N ARG A 246 17.68 -24.19 -11.84
CA ARG A 246 16.91 -23.83 -13.03
C ARG A 246 15.63 -24.70 -13.14
N GLY A 247 14.67 -24.51 -12.24
CA GLY A 247 13.34 -25.13 -12.29
C GLY A 247 12.30 -24.07 -12.00
N ARG A 248 11.39 -23.78 -12.96
CA ARG A 248 10.21 -22.94 -12.70
C ARG A 248 9.46 -23.53 -11.50
N PRO A 249 9.17 -22.74 -10.44
CA PRO A 249 8.27 -23.20 -9.39
C PRO A 249 6.97 -23.69 -10.06
N ARG A 250 6.46 -24.87 -9.68
CA ARG A 250 5.16 -25.36 -10.13
C ARG A 250 4.06 -24.51 -9.46
N HIS A 251 3.91 -23.27 -9.92
CA HIS A 251 2.75 -22.46 -9.60
C HIS A 251 1.52 -23.07 -10.29
N ALA A 252 0.34 -22.83 -9.70
CA ALA A 252 -0.93 -23.16 -10.37
C ALA A 252 -0.84 -22.70 -11.82
N ASN A 253 -1.33 -23.52 -12.75
CA ASN A 253 -1.28 -23.20 -14.18
C ASN A 253 -1.81 -21.78 -14.46
N LEU A 254 -0.93 -20.84 -14.72
CA LEU A 254 -1.23 -19.42 -15.02
C LEU A 254 -1.00 -19.09 -16.49
N ASN A 255 -0.85 -20.12 -17.36
CA ASN A 255 -0.39 -19.94 -18.73
C ASN A 255 -1.27 -18.99 -19.56
N ASP A 256 -2.59 -18.96 -19.30
CA ASP A 256 -3.54 -18.14 -20.04
C ASP A 256 -3.96 -16.87 -19.27
N ILE A 257 -3.24 -16.52 -18.21
CA ILE A 257 -3.56 -15.39 -17.36
C ILE A 257 -2.46 -14.33 -17.48
N GLN A 258 -2.82 -13.13 -17.88
CA GLN A 258 -1.89 -12.00 -17.90
C GLN A 258 -1.71 -11.40 -16.50
N LEU A 259 -0.46 -11.15 -16.13
CA LEU A 259 -0.12 -10.51 -14.85
C LEU A 259 0.16 -9.03 -15.07
N ALA A 260 -0.70 -8.17 -14.53
CA ALA A 260 -0.64 -6.72 -14.68
C ALA A 260 -0.05 -6.05 -13.45
N SER A 261 1.04 -5.30 -13.60
CA SER A 261 1.73 -4.58 -12.53
C SER A 261 1.58 -3.06 -12.65
N ILE A 262 1.42 -2.40 -11.49
CA ILE A 262 1.27 -0.94 -11.42
C ILE A 262 2.59 -0.18 -11.63
N GLY A 263 3.74 -0.83 -11.51
CA GLY A 263 5.01 -0.13 -11.64
C GLY A 263 6.25 -0.99 -11.43
N PRO A 264 7.45 -0.41 -11.57
CA PRO A 264 8.70 -1.14 -11.70
C PRO A 264 9.05 -2.00 -10.47
N ILE A 265 8.78 -1.52 -9.25
CA ILE A 265 9.05 -2.29 -8.02
C ILE A 265 8.16 -3.53 -7.96
N THR A 266 6.90 -3.42 -8.35
CA THR A 266 5.96 -4.55 -8.41
C THR A 266 6.35 -5.54 -9.50
N THR A 267 6.80 -5.04 -10.67
CA THR A 267 7.33 -5.84 -11.78
C THR A 267 8.59 -6.60 -11.37
N ALA A 268 9.52 -5.94 -10.66
CA ALA A 268 10.73 -6.58 -10.14
C ALA A 268 10.38 -7.72 -9.16
N THR A 269 9.41 -7.49 -8.26
CA THR A 269 8.96 -8.53 -7.30
C THR A 269 8.32 -9.73 -8.02
N LEU A 270 7.55 -9.52 -9.09
CA LEU A 270 7.04 -10.64 -9.92
C LEU A 270 8.20 -11.46 -10.46
N ARG A 271 9.21 -10.81 -11.04
CA ARG A 271 10.40 -11.46 -11.61
C ARG A 271 11.22 -12.23 -10.57
N GLU A 272 11.44 -11.64 -9.39
CA GLU A 272 12.13 -12.27 -8.25
C GLU A 272 11.44 -13.56 -7.81
N LEU A 273 10.11 -13.64 -7.95
CA LEU A 273 9.30 -14.80 -7.60
C LEU A 273 9.03 -15.75 -8.79
N GLY A 274 9.78 -15.60 -9.90
CA GLY A 274 9.69 -16.46 -11.07
C GLY A 274 8.44 -16.23 -11.94
N LEU A 275 7.76 -15.08 -11.77
CA LEU A 275 6.59 -14.70 -12.56
C LEU A 275 6.97 -13.59 -13.56
N ARG A 276 6.31 -13.58 -14.72
CA ARG A 276 6.46 -12.54 -15.72
C ARG A 276 5.32 -11.52 -15.59
N ALA A 277 5.66 -10.24 -15.59
CA ALA A 277 4.65 -9.19 -15.79
C ALA A 277 4.40 -9.04 -17.30
N ASP A 278 3.19 -9.40 -17.74
CA ASP A 278 2.78 -9.30 -19.13
C ASP A 278 2.32 -7.87 -19.46
N ILE A 279 1.75 -7.19 -18.46
CA ILE A 279 1.29 -5.81 -18.55
C ILE A 279 1.98 -4.99 -17.46
N ALA A 280 2.65 -3.91 -17.86
CA ALA A 280 3.22 -2.93 -16.94
C ALA A 280 2.65 -1.53 -17.23
N ALA A 281 2.17 -0.86 -16.18
CA ALA A 281 1.72 0.51 -16.32
C ALA A 281 2.92 1.45 -16.58
N ARG A 282 2.73 2.44 -17.47
CA ARG A 282 3.70 3.52 -17.71
C ARG A 282 3.60 4.61 -16.65
N GLU A 283 2.37 4.90 -16.22
CA GLU A 283 2.07 5.77 -15.08
C GLU A 283 1.72 4.89 -13.88
N PHE A 284 2.39 5.09 -12.75
CA PHE A 284 2.29 4.23 -11.56
C PHE A 284 1.08 4.58 -10.70
N THR A 285 -0.08 4.70 -11.37
CA THR A 285 -1.37 5.07 -10.82
C THR A 285 -2.44 4.03 -11.20
N ILE A 286 -3.59 4.07 -10.53
CA ILE A 286 -4.73 3.22 -10.88
C ILE A 286 -5.20 3.48 -12.32
N PRO A 287 -5.42 4.74 -12.75
CA PRO A 287 -5.76 5.03 -14.15
C PRO A 287 -4.70 4.52 -15.14
N GLY A 288 -3.41 4.68 -14.83
CA GLY A 288 -2.31 4.18 -15.67
C GLY A 288 -2.31 2.65 -15.81
N LEU A 289 -2.60 1.91 -14.72
CA LEU A 289 -2.74 0.46 -14.75
C LEU A 289 -3.93 0.02 -15.61
N VAL A 290 -5.09 0.66 -15.45
CA VAL A 290 -6.28 0.36 -16.26
C VAL A 290 -6.03 0.66 -17.74
N ALA A 291 -5.40 1.80 -18.06
CA ALA A 291 -5.04 2.14 -19.43
C ALA A 291 -4.06 1.12 -20.06
N ALA A 292 -3.13 0.56 -19.26
CA ALA A 292 -2.22 -0.49 -19.73
C ALA A 292 -2.96 -1.80 -20.04
N ILE A 293 -3.93 -2.19 -19.19
CA ILE A 293 -4.78 -3.37 -19.42
C ILE A 293 -5.62 -3.19 -20.70
N VAL A 294 -6.25 -2.04 -20.89
CA VAL A 294 -7.04 -1.75 -22.10
C VAL A 294 -6.18 -1.88 -23.37
N ARG A 295 -4.97 -1.31 -23.37
CA ARG A 295 -4.05 -1.42 -24.52
C ARG A 295 -3.67 -2.87 -24.81
N SER A 296 -3.39 -3.67 -23.79
CA SER A 296 -3.01 -5.08 -23.95
C SER A 296 -4.14 -5.90 -24.56
N VAL A 297 -5.36 -5.72 -24.07
CA VAL A 297 -6.56 -6.41 -24.58
C VAL A 297 -6.84 -6.00 -26.03
N ALA A 298 -6.77 -4.72 -26.36
CA ALA A 298 -6.97 -4.22 -27.73
C ALA A 298 -5.93 -4.77 -28.73
N SER A 299 -4.70 -5.03 -28.27
CA SER A 299 -3.64 -5.61 -29.12
C SER A 299 -3.81 -7.11 -29.38
N GLN A 300 -4.59 -7.82 -28.57
CA GLN A 300 -4.88 -9.26 -28.75
C GLN A 300 -6.14 -9.53 -29.59
N ALA A 301 -6.97 -8.50 -29.77
CA ALA A 301 -8.19 -8.57 -30.57
C ALA A 301 -7.94 -8.28 -32.07
N LYS A 302 -6.70 -7.92 -32.45
CA LYS A 302 -6.23 -7.76 -33.83
C LYS A 302 -5.48 -9.01 -34.27
#